data_c2d9f2ebf3222b3c18a80a9d11ad331d
#
_entry.id   c2d9f2ebf3222b3c18a80a9d11ad331d
#
_cell.length_a   1.000
_cell.length_b   1.000
_cell.length_c   1.000
_cell.angle_alpha   90.00
_cell.angle_beta   90.00
_cell.angle_gamma   90.00
#
_symmetry.space_group_name_H-M   'P 1'
#
loop_
_entity.id
_entity.type
_entity.pdbx_description
1 polymer ?
#
loop_
_entity_poly.entity_id
_entity_poly.type
_entity_poly.pdbx_seq_one_letter_code
_entity_poly.pdbx_strand_id
1 'polypeptide(L)'
;MQKTINASFLVLISVFFFWGFVAASNSILIPVFKDHFKLSQTQAMWVDVCFYVAYTIGSLLYLAYTFIFKKSIIEQLGYKNGIALGLCISALGTLLFIPAAQWSSFYLMLMGLFVVGLGFSLQQTAANPLVIQSGNPQLGSQRLSLAGGINNVGTTLAPVLIA
;
A
#
# COMPACT_ATOMS: atom_id res chain seq x y z
N MET A 1 -18.44 2.58 -29.70
CA MET A 1 -17.51 3.72 -29.35
C MET A 1 -16.39 3.15 -28.49
N GLN A 2 -15.23 2.93 -29.07
CA GLN A 2 -13.99 2.59 -28.35
C GLN A 2 -13.61 3.80 -27.50
N LYS A 3 -13.84 3.73 -26.19
CA LYS A 3 -13.21 4.66 -25.27
C LYS A 3 -11.74 4.28 -25.18
N THR A 4 -10.89 5.08 -25.82
CA THR A 4 -9.44 5.08 -25.59
C THR A 4 -9.19 5.04 -24.07
N ILE A 5 -8.56 3.99 -23.60
CA ILE A 5 -8.12 3.89 -22.21
C ILE A 5 -7.17 5.06 -22.01
N ASN A 6 -7.53 6.01 -21.18
CA ASN A 6 -6.71 7.20 -20.93
C ASN A 6 -5.40 6.77 -20.26
N ALA A 7 -4.27 7.29 -20.71
CA ALA A 7 -2.95 7.02 -20.13
C ALA A 7 -2.94 7.20 -18.59
N SER A 8 -3.65 8.20 -18.09
CA SER A 8 -3.83 8.40 -16.64
C SER A 8 -4.50 7.24 -15.92
N PHE A 9 -5.43 6.54 -16.58
CA PHE A 9 -6.09 5.37 -16.00
C PHE A 9 -5.17 4.15 -15.99
N LEU A 10 -4.33 3.98 -17.02
CA LEU A 10 -3.31 2.93 -17.06
C LEU A 10 -2.26 3.12 -15.95
N VAL A 11 -1.79 4.35 -15.76
CA VAL A 11 -0.87 4.65 -14.64
C VAL A 11 -1.54 4.37 -13.29
N LEU A 12 -2.80 4.73 -13.13
CA LEU A 12 -3.52 4.46 -11.89
C LEU A 12 -3.67 2.95 -11.62
N ILE A 13 -4.01 2.16 -12.64
CA ILE A 13 -4.11 0.70 -12.52
C ILE A 13 -2.76 0.06 -12.21
N SER A 14 -1.65 0.58 -12.75
CA SER A 14 -0.32 0.06 -12.43
C SER A 14 0.01 0.20 -10.93
N VAL A 15 -0.48 1.24 -10.26
CA VAL A 15 -0.34 1.38 -8.80
C VAL A 15 -1.00 0.21 -8.07
N PHE A 16 -2.19 -0.22 -8.50
CA PHE A 16 -2.87 -1.39 -7.92
C PHE A 16 -2.08 -2.68 -8.15
N PHE A 17 -1.50 -2.86 -9.34
CA PHE A 17 -0.61 -3.99 -9.60
C PHE A 17 0.54 -4.03 -8.59
N PHE A 18 1.24 -2.93 -8.42
CA PHE A 18 2.36 -2.85 -7.48
C PHE A 18 1.93 -3.03 -6.03
N TRP A 19 0.74 -2.62 -5.64
CA TRP A 19 0.24 -2.90 -4.30
C TRP A 19 0.11 -4.39 -4.02
N GLY A 20 -0.50 -5.14 -4.95
CA GLY A 20 -0.59 -6.60 -4.82
C GLY A 20 0.77 -7.26 -4.81
N PHE A 21 1.66 -6.81 -5.71
CA PHE A 21 3.02 -7.32 -5.80
C PHE A 21 3.81 -7.09 -4.50
N VAL A 22 3.81 -5.87 -3.96
CA VAL A 22 4.52 -5.53 -2.71
C VAL A 22 3.93 -6.25 -1.51
N ALA A 23 2.59 -6.33 -1.41
CA ALA A 23 1.94 -7.05 -0.31
C ALA A 23 2.31 -8.52 -0.29
N ALA A 24 2.30 -9.21 -1.44
CA ALA A 24 2.71 -10.60 -1.53
C ALA A 24 4.23 -10.78 -1.31
N SER A 25 5.05 -9.84 -1.78
CA SER A 25 6.50 -9.86 -1.55
C SER A 25 6.83 -9.82 -0.06
N ASN A 26 6.09 -9.06 0.74
CA ASN A 26 6.28 -9.01 2.18
C ASN A 26 6.14 -10.40 2.82
N SER A 27 5.10 -11.14 2.48
CA SER A 27 4.88 -12.50 2.99
C SER A 27 5.99 -13.48 2.58
N ILE A 28 6.55 -13.32 1.38
CA ILE A 28 7.68 -14.16 0.91
C ILE A 28 8.96 -13.83 1.66
N LEU A 29 9.15 -12.58 2.05
CA LEU A 29 10.34 -12.13 2.77
C LEU A 29 10.33 -12.52 4.27
N ILE A 30 9.17 -12.89 4.84
CA ILE A 30 9.08 -13.29 6.25
C ILE A 30 10.04 -14.43 6.62
N PRO A 31 10.16 -15.54 5.87
CA PRO A 31 11.16 -16.58 6.15
C PRO A 31 12.59 -16.05 6.14
N VAL A 32 12.92 -15.17 5.18
CA VAL A 32 14.25 -14.54 5.09
C VAL A 32 14.54 -13.68 6.32
N PHE A 33 13.56 -12.87 6.75
CA PHE A 33 13.67 -12.08 7.97
C PHE A 33 13.79 -12.96 9.21
N LYS A 34 13.03 -14.05 9.26
CA LYS A 34 13.09 -15.02 10.35
C LYS A 34 14.50 -15.61 10.51
N ASP A 35 15.12 -16.00 9.41
CA ASP A 35 16.46 -16.59 9.41
C ASP A 35 17.53 -15.55 9.71
N HIS A 36 17.44 -14.37 9.10
CA HIS A 36 18.43 -13.29 9.29
C HIS A 36 18.44 -12.74 10.71
N PHE A 37 17.25 -12.47 11.27
CA PHE A 37 17.11 -11.92 12.62
C PHE A 37 16.95 -13.01 13.70
N LYS A 38 16.98 -14.30 13.32
CA LYS A 38 16.76 -15.47 14.22
C LYS A 38 15.47 -15.32 15.02
N LEU A 39 14.38 -14.95 14.34
CA LEU A 39 13.10 -14.68 14.98
C LEU A 39 12.40 -15.98 15.41
N SER A 40 11.73 -15.91 16.55
CA SER A 40 10.74 -16.93 16.93
C SER A 40 9.54 -16.89 15.97
N GLN A 41 8.74 -17.96 15.95
CA GLN A 41 7.52 -18.01 15.13
C GLN A 41 6.57 -16.84 15.44
N THR A 42 6.39 -16.51 16.71
CA THR A 42 5.56 -15.37 17.13
C THR A 42 6.08 -14.03 16.62
N GLN A 43 7.40 -13.81 16.67
CA GLN A 43 8.00 -12.58 16.15
C GLN A 43 7.85 -12.46 14.63
N ALA A 44 7.95 -13.58 13.90
CA ALA A 44 7.72 -13.58 12.46
C ALA A 44 6.29 -13.16 12.10
N MET A 45 5.29 -13.58 12.90
CA MET A 45 3.91 -13.14 12.72
C MET A 45 3.71 -11.62 12.95
N TRP A 46 4.51 -11.00 13.82
CA TRP A 46 4.44 -9.56 14.06
C TRP A 46 4.79 -8.72 12.82
N VAL A 47 5.51 -9.29 11.85
CA VAL A 47 5.84 -8.63 10.58
C VAL A 47 4.56 -8.26 9.82
N ASP A 48 3.67 -9.24 9.61
CA ASP A 48 2.38 -8.98 8.94
C ASP A 48 1.45 -8.13 9.81
N VAL A 49 1.34 -8.46 11.09
CA VAL A 49 0.46 -7.74 12.03
C VAL A 49 0.83 -6.26 12.08
N CYS A 50 2.12 -5.92 12.13
CA CYS A 50 2.58 -4.53 12.19
C CYS A 50 2.12 -3.73 10.97
N PHE A 51 2.24 -4.30 9.77
CA PHE A 51 1.79 -3.65 8.55
C PHE A 51 0.28 -3.38 8.55
N TYR A 52 -0.53 -4.40 8.86
CA TYR A 52 -1.99 -4.25 8.85
C TYR A 52 -2.50 -3.36 9.99
N VAL A 53 -1.86 -3.37 11.16
CA VAL A 53 -2.17 -2.45 12.27
C VAL A 53 -1.87 -1.01 11.85
N ALA A 54 -0.72 -0.75 11.24
CA ALA A 54 -0.37 0.58 10.73
C ALA A 54 -1.37 1.06 9.67
N TYR A 55 -1.75 0.18 8.73
CA TYR A 55 -2.76 0.47 7.73
C TYR A 55 -4.10 0.84 8.36
N THR A 56 -4.53 0.09 9.36
CA THR A 56 -5.79 0.34 10.09
C THR A 56 -5.73 1.66 10.86
N ILE A 57 -4.64 1.91 11.59
CA ILE A 57 -4.43 3.16 12.32
C ILE A 57 -4.44 4.35 11.35
N GLY A 58 -3.73 4.27 10.24
CA GLY A 58 -3.72 5.31 9.22
C GLY A 58 -5.12 5.62 8.69
N SER A 59 -5.89 4.58 8.35
CA SER A 59 -7.26 4.73 7.87
C SER A 59 -8.18 5.38 8.91
N LEU A 60 -8.06 5.00 10.18
CA LEU A 60 -8.81 5.60 11.29
C LEU A 60 -8.42 7.06 11.54
N LEU A 61 -7.14 7.38 11.43
CA LEU A 61 -6.66 8.76 11.56
C LEU A 61 -7.23 9.67 10.46
N TYR A 62 -7.27 9.19 9.20
CA TYR A 62 -7.87 9.96 8.11
C TYR A 62 -9.38 10.12 8.28
N LEU A 63 -10.05 9.09 8.79
CA LEU A 63 -11.46 9.16 9.12
C LEU A 63 -11.71 10.18 10.26
N ALA A 64 -10.96 10.08 11.36
CA ALA A 64 -11.04 11.02 12.48
C ALA A 64 -10.76 12.46 12.04
N TYR A 65 -9.74 12.66 11.19
CA TYR A 65 -9.46 13.96 10.59
C TYR A 65 -10.69 14.53 9.87
N THR A 66 -11.36 13.69 9.07
CA THR A 66 -12.57 14.10 8.32
C THR A 66 -13.70 14.51 9.26
N PHE A 67 -13.89 13.81 10.38
CA PHE A 67 -14.91 14.16 11.37
C PHE A 67 -14.59 15.47 12.10
N ILE A 68 -13.35 15.70 12.47
CA ILE A 68 -12.91 16.88 13.22
C ILE A 68 -12.97 18.14 12.34
N PHE A 69 -12.39 18.06 11.14
CA PHE A 69 -12.25 19.23 10.26
C PHE A 69 -13.37 19.37 9.23
N LYS A 70 -14.34 18.43 9.20
CA LYS A 70 -15.46 18.39 8.25
C LYS A 70 -15.03 18.47 6.77
N LYS A 71 -13.77 18.13 6.49
CA LYS A 71 -13.18 18.06 5.16
C LYS A 71 -12.24 16.87 5.10
N SER A 72 -12.33 16.10 4.02
CA SER A 72 -11.42 14.99 3.78
C SER A 72 -10.00 15.52 3.53
N ILE A 73 -8.99 14.80 4.03
CA ILE A 73 -7.59 15.10 3.72
C ILE A 73 -7.32 15.05 2.20
N ILE A 74 -8.05 14.19 1.49
CA ILE A 74 -7.95 14.05 0.03
C ILE A 74 -8.61 15.23 -0.69
N GLU A 75 -9.66 15.84 -0.15
CA GLU A 75 -10.24 17.07 -0.71
C GLU A 75 -9.27 18.24 -0.64
N GLN A 76 -8.41 18.28 0.38
CA GLN A 76 -7.41 19.34 0.54
C GLN A 76 -6.16 19.11 -0.30
N LEU A 77 -5.65 17.87 -0.34
CA LEU A 77 -4.43 17.51 -1.08
C LEU A 77 -4.70 17.25 -2.56
N GLY A 78 -5.91 16.78 -2.91
CA GLY A 78 -6.22 16.19 -4.19
C GLY A 78 -5.75 14.73 -4.31
N TYR A 79 -6.44 13.94 -5.11
CA TYR A 79 -6.17 12.50 -5.25
C TYR A 79 -4.74 12.19 -5.68
N LYS A 80 -4.20 12.92 -6.67
CA LYS A 80 -2.85 12.69 -7.19
C LYS A 80 -1.78 12.96 -6.14
N ASN A 81 -1.90 14.08 -5.43
CA ASN A 81 -0.94 14.44 -4.39
C ASN A 81 -1.06 13.50 -3.18
N GLY A 82 -2.28 13.04 -2.85
CA GLY A 82 -2.49 12.03 -1.81
C GLY A 82 -1.77 10.72 -2.13
N ILE A 83 -1.87 10.22 -3.37
CA ILE A 83 -1.15 9.03 -3.84
C ILE A 83 0.37 9.27 -3.78
N ALA A 84 0.84 10.40 -4.32
CA ALA A 84 2.27 10.73 -4.35
C ALA A 84 2.85 10.83 -2.92
N LEU A 85 2.16 11.49 -2.01
CA LEU A 85 2.58 11.61 -0.61
C LEU A 85 2.61 10.24 0.08
N GLY A 86 1.59 9.40 -0.15
CA GLY A 86 1.57 8.04 0.37
C GLY A 86 2.73 7.18 -0.15
N LEU A 87 3.08 7.33 -1.44
CA LEU A 87 4.25 6.67 -2.03
C LEU A 87 5.56 7.16 -1.39
N CYS A 88 5.70 8.48 -1.18
CA CYS A 88 6.88 9.04 -0.49
C CYS A 88 7.01 8.51 0.94
N ILE A 89 5.91 8.45 1.70
CA ILE A 89 5.91 7.89 3.06
C ILE A 89 6.32 6.40 3.01
N SER A 90 5.77 5.61 2.09
CA SER A 90 6.15 4.21 1.94
C SER A 90 7.62 4.04 1.55
N ALA A 91 8.13 4.89 0.67
CA ALA A 91 9.54 4.87 0.28
C ALA A 91 10.46 5.17 1.48
N LEU A 92 10.12 6.17 2.29
CA LEU A 92 10.85 6.48 3.53
C LEU A 92 10.84 5.30 4.51
N GLY A 93 9.67 4.64 4.67
CA GLY A 93 9.57 3.43 5.49
C GLY A 93 10.46 2.29 4.96
N THR A 94 10.52 2.10 3.65
CA THR A 94 11.37 1.08 3.02
C THR A 94 12.87 1.39 3.21
N LEU A 95 13.26 2.67 3.20
CA LEU A 95 14.66 3.05 3.47
C LEU A 95 15.13 2.66 4.87
N LEU A 96 14.23 2.55 5.85
CA LEU A 96 14.56 2.08 7.20
C LEU A 96 15.00 0.60 7.23
N PHE A 97 14.71 -0.18 6.19
CA PHE A 97 15.18 -1.57 6.12
C PHE A 97 16.70 -1.67 5.95
N ILE A 98 17.34 -0.67 5.34
CA ILE A 98 18.79 -0.63 5.17
C ILE A 98 19.49 -0.63 6.53
N PRO A 99 19.28 0.37 7.42
CA PRO A 99 19.90 0.35 8.74
C PRO A 99 19.37 -0.79 9.63
N ALA A 100 18.11 -1.24 9.45
CA ALA A 100 17.58 -2.39 10.16
C ALA A 100 18.39 -3.67 9.87
N ALA A 101 18.75 -3.91 8.61
CA ALA A 101 19.59 -5.02 8.22
C ALA A 101 21.04 -4.88 8.73
N GLN A 102 21.62 -3.68 8.62
CA GLN A 102 23.00 -3.41 9.06
C GLN A 102 23.19 -3.60 10.57
N TRP A 103 22.22 -3.16 11.36
CA TRP A 103 22.27 -3.25 12.82
C TRP A 103 21.57 -4.50 13.37
N SER A 104 21.10 -5.39 12.49
CA SER A 104 20.31 -6.58 12.85
C SER A 104 19.17 -6.26 13.82
N SER A 105 18.51 -5.11 13.64
CA SER A 105 17.46 -4.60 14.53
C SER A 105 16.09 -4.94 14.03
N PHE A 106 15.47 -5.94 14.64
CA PHE A 106 14.08 -6.34 14.37
C PHE A 106 13.08 -5.20 14.61
N TYR A 107 13.26 -4.42 15.68
CA TYR A 107 12.36 -3.31 15.99
C TYR A 107 12.42 -2.19 14.93
N LEU A 108 13.60 -1.91 14.39
CA LEU A 108 13.76 -0.91 13.32
C LEU A 108 13.11 -1.38 12.02
N MET A 109 13.17 -2.69 11.74
CA MET A 109 12.44 -3.29 10.62
C MET A 109 10.92 -3.15 10.80
N LEU A 110 10.38 -3.43 12.00
CA LEU A 110 8.96 -3.23 12.30
C LEU A 110 8.55 -1.75 12.16
N MET A 111 9.38 -0.80 12.59
CA MET A 111 9.14 0.63 12.35
C MET A 111 9.06 0.95 10.87
N GLY A 112 9.96 0.41 10.06
CA GLY A 112 9.91 0.56 8.60
C GLY A 112 8.59 0.06 8.02
N LEU A 113 8.16 -1.15 8.40
CA LEU A 113 6.88 -1.73 7.98
C LEU A 113 5.68 -0.89 8.43
N PHE A 114 5.73 -0.37 9.65
CA PHE A 114 4.68 0.50 10.17
C PHE A 114 4.54 1.77 9.32
N VAL A 115 5.65 2.43 8.99
CA VAL A 115 5.65 3.62 8.13
C VAL A 115 5.16 3.29 6.72
N VAL A 116 5.58 2.13 6.15
CA VAL A 116 5.06 1.65 4.86
C VAL A 116 3.55 1.46 4.91
N GLY A 117 3.02 0.83 5.96
CA GLY A 117 1.58 0.61 6.14
C GLY A 117 0.77 1.91 6.23
N LEU A 118 1.29 2.94 6.92
CA LEU A 118 0.69 4.28 6.96
C LEU A 118 0.64 4.91 5.55
N GLY A 119 1.73 4.83 4.79
CA GLY A 119 1.77 5.32 3.42
C GLY A 119 0.78 4.59 2.51
N PHE A 120 0.67 3.28 2.64
CA PHE A 120 -0.29 2.45 1.91
C PHE A 120 -1.74 2.84 2.18
N SER A 121 -2.08 3.10 3.44
CA SER A 121 -3.40 3.56 3.86
C SER A 121 -3.78 4.87 3.16
N LEU A 122 -2.86 5.85 3.09
CA LEU A 122 -3.09 7.11 2.38
C LEU A 122 -3.26 6.91 0.87
N GLN A 123 -2.42 6.08 0.27
CA GLN A 123 -2.52 5.76 -1.14
C GLN A 123 -3.89 5.18 -1.49
N GLN A 124 -4.38 4.20 -0.73
CA GLN A 124 -5.68 3.58 -0.99
C GLN A 124 -6.84 4.52 -0.75
N THR A 125 -6.77 5.37 0.28
CA THR A 125 -7.77 6.40 0.56
C THR A 125 -7.91 7.38 -0.61
N ALA A 126 -6.83 7.65 -1.34
CA ALA A 126 -6.84 8.52 -2.51
C ALA A 126 -7.17 7.78 -3.82
N ALA A 127 -6.58 6.61 -4.05
CA ALA A 127 -6.66 5.92 -5.33
C ALA A 127 -8.00 5.23 -5.57
N ASN A 128 -8.62 4.64 -4.55
CA ASN A 128 -9.91 3.96 -4.71
C ASN A 128 -11.01 4.89 -5.22
N PRO A 129 -11.26 6.08 -4.61
CA PRO A 129 -12.21 7.04 -5.15
C PRO A 129 -11.81 7.57 -6.53
N LEU A 130 -10.51 7.76 -6.79
CA LEU A 130 -10.03 8.24 -8.09
C LEU A 130 -10.35 7.23 -9.20
N VAL A 131 -10.19 5.92 -8.98
CA VAL A 131 -10.58 4.87 -9.91
C VAL A 131 -12.08 4.93 -10.20
N ILE A 132 -12.91 5.06 -9.16
CA ILE A 132 -14.36 5.14 -9.30
C ILE A 132 -14.77 6.35 -10.16
N GLN A 133 -14.12 7.50 -9.93
CA GLN A 133 -14.43 8.76 -10.61
C GLN A 133 -13.78 8.91 -12.01
N SER A 134 -12.87 8.01 -12.39
CA SER A 134 -12.09 8.10 -13.65
C SER A 134 -12.90 7.77 -14.90
N GLY A 135 -14.12 8.26 -15.05
CA GLY A 135 -14.95 8.08 -16.26
C GLY A 135 -16.44 8.05 -15.97
N ASN A 136 -17.22 7.24 -16.72
CA ASN A 136 -18.67 7.18 -16.53
C ASN A 136 -19.01 6.71 -15.10
N PRO A 137 -19.79 7.49 -14.32
CA PRO A 137 -20.16 7.15 -12.94
C PRO A 137 -20.83 5.78 -12.79
N GLN A 138 -21.65 5.36 -13.77
CA GLN A 138 -22.34 4.07 -13.76
C GLN A 138 -21.40 2.86 -13.82
N LEU A 139 -20.16 3.05 -14.29
CA LEU A 139 -19.14 2.00 -14.41
C LEU A 139 -18.06 2.07 -13.31
N GLY A 140 -18.27 2.89 -12.28
CA GLY A 140 -17.30 3.09 -11.21
C GLY A 140 -16.93 1.82 -10.46
N SER A 141 -17.92 1.01 -10.11
CA SER A 141 -17.72 -0.28 -9.43
C SER A 141 -16.98 -1.30 -10.32
N GLN A 142 -17.29 -1.33 -11.62
CA GLN A 142 -16.58 -2.22 -12.55
C GLN A 142 -15.10 -1.82 -12.69
N ARG A 143 -14.79 -0.52 -12.72
CA ARG A 143 -13.40 -0.05 -12.74
C ARG A 143 -12.65 -0.40 -11.47
N LEU A 144 -13.30 -0.30 -10.30
CA LEU A 144 -12.68 -0.71 -9.04
C LEU A 144 -12.46 -2.23 -9.00
N SER A 145 -13.40 -3.02 -9.50
CA SER A 145 -13.24 -4.47 -9.66
C SER A 145 -12.09 -4.83 -10.60
N LEU A 146 -11.95 -4.11 -11.72
CA LEU A 146 -10.83 -4.29 -12.64
C LEU A 146 -9.49 -3.96 -11.94
N ALA A 147 -9.42 -2.86 -11.19
CA ALA A 147 -8.24 -2.49 -10.43
C ALA A 147 -7.87 -3.56 -9.38
N GLY A 148 -8.89 -4.11 -8.68
CA GLY A 148 -8.71 -5.25 -7.77
C GLY A 148 -8.21 -6.52 -8.49
N GLY A 149 -8.72 -6.81 -9.68
CA GLY A 149 -8.24 -7.91 -10.51
C GLY A 149 -6.76 -7.74 -10.89
N ILE A 150 -6.35 -6.55 -11.30
CA ILE A 150 -4.95 -6.22 -11.60
C ILE A 150 -4.06 -6.29 -10.34
N ASN A 151 -4.55 -5.88 -9.17
CA ASN A 151 -3.88 -6.09 -7.90
C ASN A 151 -3.60 -7.59 -7.66
N ASN A 152 -4.61 -8.45 -7.87
CA ASN A 152 -4.46 -9.89 -7.70
C ASN A 152 -3.46 -10.50 -8.70
N VAL A 153 -3.35 -9.97 -9.92
CA VAL A 153 -2.28 -10.36 -10.85
C VAL A 153 -0.90 -10.06 -10.25
N GLY A 154 -0.72 -8.88 -9.66
CA GLY A 154 0.51 -8.53 -8.96
C GLY A 154 0.82 -9.50 -7.82
N THR A 155 -0.18 -9.82 -6.99
CA THR A 155 -0.08 -10.78 -5.89
C THR A 155 0.35 -12.17 -6.37
N THR A 156 -0.20 -12.62 -7.51
CA THR A 156 0.10 -13.94 -8.08
C THR A 156 1.51 -13.99 -8.69
N LEU A 157 1.96 -12.90 -9.31
CA LEU A 157 3.28 -12.86 -9.96
C LEU A 157 4.44 -12.66 -8.97
N ALA A 158 4.20 -12.06 -7.81
CA ALA A 158 5.26 -11.81 -6.84
C ALA A 158 6.03 -13.08 -6.41
N PRO A 159 5.37 -14.21 -6.03
CA PRO A 159 6.08 -15.45 -5.70
C PRO A 159 6.91 -16.00 -6.86
N VAL A 160 6.44 -15.83 -8.09
CA VAL A 160 7.14 -16.37 -9.29
C VAL A 160 8.40 -15.57 -9.62
N LEU A 161 8.41 -14.26 -9.31
CA LEU A 161 9.51 -13.36 -9.66
C LEU A 161 10.53 -13.16 -8.53
N ILE A 162 10.17 -13.48 -7.28
CA ILE A 162 11.01 -13.23 -6.10
C ILE A 162 11.58 -14.54 -5.52
N ALA A 163 10.89 -15.68 -5.72
CA ALA A 163 11.37 -16.99 -5.32
C ALA A 163 12.50 -17.47 -6.24
#